data_e0cdbfa811e103545f1ecbaab3660491
#
_entry.id   e0cdbfa811e103545f1ecbaab3660491
#
_cell.length_a   1.000
_cell.length_b   1.000
_cell.length_c   1.000
_cell.angle_alpha   90.00
_cell.angle_beta   90.00
_cell.angle_gamma   90.00
#
_symmetry.space_group_name_H-M   'P 1'
#
loop_
_entity.id
_entity.type
_entity.pdbx_description
1 polymer ?
#
loop_
_entity_poly.entity_id
_entity_poly.type
_entity_poly.pdbx_seq_one_letter_code
_entity_poly.pdbx_strand_id
1 'polypeptide(L)'
;MVRLGQEMLAPYVKADADGAPLFCLPGRPGQPLPYLGYAPGAYLGRVADLILKDAGTAIHLDRVYETDMAEGLKVMALEGHGVAFLPYSAVKKELRERKLVKATPPGMTGLELLMDVRAYRGKPSTKEASKGPAQALWAFLEAQSAAA
;
A
#
# COMPACT_ATOMS: atom_id res chain seq x y z
N MET A 1 8.99 -21.41 1.98
CA MET A 1 8.71 -20.01 1.67
C MET A 1 9.19 -19.71 0.24
N VAL A 2 8.37 -19.03 -0.53
CA VAL A 2 8.69 -18.64 -1.91
C VAL A 2 8.49 -17.14 -2.04
N ARG A 3 9.49 -16.44 -2.59
CA ARG A 3 9.38 -15.02 -2.90
C ARG A 3 8.66 -14.84 -4.23
N LEU A 4 7.56 -14.10 -4.24
CA LEU A 4 6.74 -13.85 -5.43
C LEU A 4 7.04 -12.53 -6.11
N GLY A 5 7.58 -11.56 -5.39
CA GLY A 5 7.86 -10.24 -5.93
C GLY A 5 7.97 -9.18 -4.85
N GLN A 6 7.75 -7.95 -5.25
CA GLN A 6 7.78 -6.79 -4.36
C GLN A 6 6.54 -5.93 -4.54
N GLU A 7 6.17 -5.25 -3.47
CA GLU A 7 5.08 -4.26 -3.44
C GLU A 7 5.60 -3.00 -2.76
N MET A 8 5.12 -1.85 -3.21
CA MET A 8 5.46 -0.56 -2.62
C MET A 8 4.21 0.06 -2.01
N LEU A 9 4.27 0.42 -0.73
CA LEU A 9 3.24 1.21 -0.08
C LEU A 9 3.68 2.68 -0.05
N ALA A 10 2.85 3.57 -0.57
CA ALA A 10 3.14 5.00 -0.65
C ALA A 10 1.86 5.82 -0.49
N PRO A 11 1.97 7.11 -0.11
CA PRO A 11 0.81 7.98 0.04
C PRO A 11 0.37 8.56 -1.31
N TYR A 12 -0.92 8.46 -1.59
CA TYR A 12 -1.53 8.97 -2.82
C TYR A 12 -2.71 9.87 -2.52
N VAL A 13 -2.96 10.82 -3.42
CA VAL A 13 -4.09 11.74 -3.41
C VAL A 13 -4.63 11.92 -4.81
N LYS A 14 -5.85 12.45 -4.90
CA LYS A 14 -6.40 12.88 -6.18
C LYS A 14 -5.51 13.97 -6.80
N ALA A 15 -5.28 13.86 -8.11
CA ALA A 15 -4.68 14.96 -8.89
C ALA A 15 -5.72 16.05 -9.14
N ASP A 16 -5.30 17.31 -9.06
CA ASP A 16 -6.15 18.44 -9.47
C ASP A 16 -6.18 18.59 -11.00
N ALA A 17 -6.85 19.63 -11.47
CA ALA A 17 -6.97 19.89 -12.92
C ALA A 17 -5.62 20.10 -13.64
N ASP A 18 -4.59 20.55 -12.91
CA ASP A 18 -3.24 20.77 -13.43
C ASP A 18 -2.32 19.57 -13.23
N GLY A 19 -2.84 18.48 -12.67
CA GLY A 19 -2.07 17.27 -12.39
C GLY A 19 -1.26 17.34 -11.09
N ALA A 20 -1.45 18.36 -10.27
CA ALA A 20 -0.79 18.50 -8.97
C ALA A 20 -1.57 17.76 -7.87
N PRO A 21 -0.90 17.36 -6.76
CA PRO A 21 -1.61 16.71 -5.67
C PRO A 21 -2.59 17.68 -5.00
N LEU A 22 -3.84 17.19 -4.80
CA LEU A 22 -4.88 17.97 -4.11
C LEU A 22 -4.50 18.30 -2.67
N PHE A 23 -3.81 17.37 -2.01
CA PHE A 23 -3.22 17.53 -0.68
C PHE A 23 -1.75 17.14 -0.74
N CYS A 24 -0.89 17.89 -0.03
CA CYS A 24 0.54 17.66 -0.07
C CYS A 24 1.11 17.52 1.34
N LEU A 25 1.73 16.38 1.62
CA LEU A 25 2.42 16.16 2.89
C LEU A 25 3.59 17.15 3.05
N PRO A 26 3.92 17.55 4.27
CA PRO A 26 3.53 16.97 5.56
C PRO A 26 2.27 17.57 6.19
N GLY A 27 1.60 18.52 5.57
CA GLY A 27 0.54 19.27 6.23
C GLY A 27 1.10 20.27 7.24
N ARG A 28 0.22 20.88 8.03
CA ARG A 28 0.57 21.89 9.03
C ARG A 28 -0.17 21.60 10.36
N PRO A 29 0.41 21.99 11.52
CA PRO A 29 -0.24 21.75 12.81
C PRO A 29 -1.66 22.31 12.92
N GLY A 30 -1.88 23.52 12.37
CA GLY A 30 -3.20 24.17 12.37
C GLY A 30 -4.12 23.75 11.23
N GLN A 31 -3.62 23.01 10.24
CA GLN A 31 -4.33 22.54 9.06
C GLN A 31 -3.87 21.13 8.70
N PRO A 32 -4.23 20.12 9.51
CA PRO A 32 -3.91 18.73 9.18
C PRO A 32 -4.64 18.31 7.91
N LEU A 33 -4.00 17.43 7.15
CA LEU A 33 -4.60 16.89 5.93
C LEU A 33 -5.61 15.80 6.26
N PRO A 34 -6.72 15.69 5.52
CA PRO A 34 -7.66 14.60 5.72
C PRO A 34 -6.97 13.27 5.37
N TYR A 35 -7.08 12.31 6.28
CA TYR A 35 -6.40 11.02 6.18
C TYR A 35 -7.41 9.89 6.08
N LEU A 36 -7.23 9.08 5.05
CA LEU A 36 -8.02 7.89 4.80
C LEU A 36 -7.21 6.70 5.30
N GLY A 37 -7.53 6.21 6.48
CA GLY A 37 -6.73 5.22 7.19
C GLY A 37 -7.28 3.80 7.11
N TYR A 38 -6.42 2.84 7.43
CA TYR A 38 -6.82 1.46 7.60
C TYR A 38 -7.42 1.25 8.99
N ALA A 39 -8.37 0.32 9.07
CA ALA A 39 -8.95 -0.10 10.34
C ALA A 39 -7.88 -0.74 11.26
N PRO A 40 -8.04 -0.65 12.59
CA PRO A 40 -7.14 -1.30 13.54
C PRO A 40 -7.00 -2.80 13.23
N GLY A 41 -5.77 -3.30 13.26
CA GLY A 41 -5.47 -4.70 12.97
C GLY A 41 -5.22 -5.03 11.50
N ALA A 42 -5.52 -4.11 10.57
CA ALA A 42 -5.20 -4.32 9.16
C ALA A 42 -3.68 -4.30 8.94
N TYR A 43 -3.17 -5.25 8.16
CA TYR A 43 -1.72 -5.37 7.92
C TYR A 43 -1.14 -4.10 7.29
N LEU A 44 -1.77 -3.59 6.22
CA LEU A 44 -1.29 -2.38 5.55
C LEU A 44 -1.39 -1.14 6.45
N GLY A 45 -2.33 -1.14 7.39
CA GLY A 45 -2.41 -0.08 8.41
C GLY A 45 -1.19 -0.06 9.32
N ARG A 46 -0.70 -1.23 9.73
CA ARG A 46 0.53 -1.32 10.53
C ARG A 46 1.75 -0.85 9.75
N VAL A 47 1.81 -1.16 8.45
CA VAL A 47 2.89 -0.69 7.58
C VAL A 47 2.83 0.83 7.40
N ALA A 48 1.64 1.39 7.17
CA ALA A 48 1.45 2.83 7.06
C ALA A 48 1.84 3.56 8.36
N ASP A 49 1.46 3.02 9.51
CA ASP A 49 1.84 3.56 10.82
C ASP A 49 3.36 3.55 11.01
N LEU A 50 4.04 2.49 10.56
CA LEU A 50 5.49 2.40 10.61
C LEU A 50 6.15 3.48 9.72
N ILE A 51 5.64 3.68 8.52
CA ILE A 51 6.12 4.73 7.61
C ILE A 51 5.99 6.11 8.28
N LEU A 52 4.83 6.39 8.87
CA LEU A 52 4.57 7.67 9.53
C LEU A 52 5.44 7.86 10.78
N LYS A 53 5.66 6.81 11.55
CA LYS A 53 6.52 6.84 12.74
C LYS A 53 7.98 7.11 12.38
N ASP A 54 8.47 6.51 11.31
CA ASP A 54 9.86 6.62 10.89
C ASP A 54 10.11 7.83 9.96
N ALA A 55 9.07 8.63 9.68
CA ALA A 55 9.21 9.84 8.89
C ALA A 55 10.18 10.81 9.58
N GLY A 56 11.12 11.38 8.84
CA GLY A 56 12.10 12.31 9.37
C GLY A 56 11.55 13.69 9.69
N THR A 57 10.26 13.91 9.52
CA THR A 57 9.56 15.17 9.78
C THR A 57 8.17 14.88 10.38
N ALA A 58 7.60 15.86 11.07
CA ALA A 58 6.25 15.74 11.60
C ALA A 58 5.22 15.77 10.48
N ILE A 59 4.34 14.78 10.47
CA ILE A 59 3.25 14.66 9.50
C ILE A 59 1.94 14.95 10.21
N HIS A 60 1.19 15.91 9.69
CA HIS A 60 -0.05 16.40 10.31
C HIS A 60 -1.26 15.87 9.52
N LEU A 61 -1.88 14.82 10.06
CA LEU A 61 -3.02 14.13 9.44
C LEU A 61 -4.20 14.08 10.41
N ASP A 62 -5.40 14.25 9.87
CA ASP A 62 -6.66 14.09 10.57
C ASP A 62 -7.43 12.93 9.95
N ARG A 63 -7.59 11.83 10.69
CA ARG A 63 -8.27 10.64 10.19
C ARG A 63 -9.78 10.90 10.05
N VAL A 64 -10.25 10.95 8.80
CA VAL A 64 -11.65 11.24 8.47
C VAL A 64 -12.42 10.01 7.96
N TYR A 65 -11.73 8.92 7.64
CA TYR A 65 -12.33 7.70 7.14
C TYR A 65 -11.46 6.50 7.51
N GLU A 66 -12.09 5.34 7.65
CA GLU A 66 -11.40 4.13 8.07
C GLU A 66 -12.04 2.91 7.42
N THR A 67 -11.22 2.03 6.84
CA THR A 67 -11.63 0.73 6.30
C THR A 67 -10.45 -0.24 6.33
N ASP A 68 -10.72 -1.54 6.31
CA ASP A 68 -9.68 -2.56 6.25
C ASP A 68 -9.23 -2.89 4.83
N MET A 69 -9.90 -2.34 3.81
CA MET A 69 -9.65 -2.66 2.40
C MET A 69 -8.99 -1.50 1.64
N ALA A 70 -7.84 -1.78 1.00
CA ALA A 70 -7.13 -0.81 0.17
C ALA A 70 -8.01 -0.27 -0.97
N GLU A 71 -8.85 -1.09 -1.58
CA GLU A 71 -9.77 -0.66 -2.65
C GLU A 71 -10.77 0.40 -2.16
N GLY A 72 -11.27 0.28 -0.94
CA GLY A 72 -12.15 1.29 -0.34
C GLY A 72 -11.43 2.63 -0.15
N LEU A 73 -10.18 2.60 0.31
CA LEU A 73 -9.37 3.81 0.44
C LEU A 73 -9.06 4.43 -0.93
N LYS A 74 -8.77 3.61 -1.94
CA LYS A 74 -8.52 4.10 -3.30
C LYS A 74 -9.72 4.85 -3.87
N VAL A 75 -10.93 4.30 -3.73
CA VAL A 75 -12.16 4.96 -4.18
C VAL A 75 -12.33 6.31 -3.50
N MET A 76 -12.14 6.38 -2.19
CA MET A 76 -12.24 7.63 -1.44
C MET A 76 -11.17 8.64 -1.85
N ALA A 77 -9.95 8.19 -2.10
CA ALA A 77 -8.88 9.07 -2.59
C ALA A 77 -9.20 9.63 -3.98
N LEU A 78 -9.70 8.80 -4.89
CA LEU A 78 -10.13 9.24 -6.23
C LEU A 78 -11.22 10.30 -6.19
N GLU A 79 -12.11 10.24 -5.20
CA GLU A 79 -13.14 11.25 -4.97
C GLU A 79 -12.61 12.54 -4.31
N GLY A 80 -11.33 12.56 -3.93
CA GLY A 80 -10.70 13.75 -3.36
C GLY A 80 -10.89 13.93 -1.86
N HIS A 81 -11.22 12.86 -1.13
CA HIS A 81 -11.51 12.94 0.30
C HIS A 81 -10.27 12.99 1.19
N GLY A 82 -9.10 12.65 0.70
CA GLY A 82 -7.91 12.72 1.51
C GLY A 82 -6.72 11.94 0.99
N VAL A 83 -5.73 11.79 1.86
CA VAL A 83 -4.49 11.05 1.62
C VAL A 83 -4.69 9.60 2.03
N ALA A 84 -4.29 8.66 1.16
CA ALA A 84 -4.32 7.23 1.46
C ALA A 84 -2.98 6.58 1.13
N PHE A 85 -2.51 5.71 2.02
CA PHE A 85 -1.37 4.83 1.73
C PHE A 85 -1.88 3.61 0.97
N LEU A 86 -1.46 3.46 -0.28
CA LEU A 86 -1.95 2.41 -1.17
C LEU A 86 -0.79 1.60 -1.74
N PRO A 87 -0.98 0.28 -1.94
CA PRO A 87 0.02 -0.52 -2.63
C PRO A 87 0.06 -0.15 -4.12
N TYR A 88 1.25 -0.11 -4.68
CA TYR A 88 1.47 0.29 -6.08
C TYR A 88 0.63 -0.53 -7.06
N SER A 89 0.50 -1.85 -6.82
CA SER A 89 -0.30 -2.73 -7.68
C SER A 89 -1.77 -2.31 -7.76
N ALA A 90 -2.31 -1.68 -6.72
CA ALA A 90 -3.70 -1.22 -6.68
C ALA A 90 -3.92 0.09 -7.43
N VAL A 91 -2.87 0.86 -7.72
CA VAL A 91 -3.00 2.22 -8.27
C VAL A 91 -2.29 2.43 -9.62
N LYS A 92 -1.70 1.39 -10.19
CA LYS A 92 -0.97 1.49 -11.47
C LYS A 92 -1.75 2.20 -12.57
N LYS A 93 -3.00 1.82 -12.75
CA LYS A 93 -3.88 2.38 -13.78
C LYS A 93 -4.15 3.85 -13.52
N GLU A 94 -4.51 4.18 -12.28
CA GLU A 94 -4.86 5.54 -11.88
C GLU A 94 -3.65 6.49 -11.94
N LEU A 95 -2.45 5.99 -11.65
CA LEU A 95 -1.21 6.77 -11.83
C LEU A 95 -0.93 7.03 -13.31
N ARG A 96 -1.08 6.03 -14.16
CA ARG A 96 -0.89 6.16 -15.60
C ARG A 96 -1.90 7.13 -16.21
N GLU A 97 -3.15 7.10 -15.76
CA GLU A 97 -4.22 8.00 -16.19
C GLU A 97 -4.16 9.37 -15.52
N ARG A 98 -3.20 9.59 -14.62
CA ARG A 98 -3.02 10.84 -13.86
C ARG A 98 -4.24 11.25 -13.04
N LYS A 99 -4.98 10.26 -12.55
CA LYS A 99 -6.11 10.47 -11.63
C LYS A 99 -5.65 10.53 -10.18
N LEU A 100 -4.61 9.76 -9.85
CA LEU A 100 -3.91 9.78 -8.57
C LEU A 100 -2.46 10.20 -8.80
N VAL A 101 -1.91 10.88 -7.81
CA VAL A 101 -0.49 11.27 -7.75
C VAL A 101 0.02 11.04 -6.33
N LYS A 102 1.34 10.95 -6.17
CA LYS A 102 1.93 10.89 -4.84
C LYS A 102 1.65 12.17 -4.08
N ALA A 103 1.33 12.03 -2.79
CA ALA A 103 1.04 13.15 -1.90
C ALA A 103 2.31 13.84 -1.38
N THR A 104 3.48 13.40 -1.80
CA THR A 104 4.77 13.93 -1.34
C THR A 104 5.28 15.01 -2.29
N PRO A 105 5.83 16.11 -1.76
CA PRO A 105 6.48 17.13 -2.59
C PRO A 105 7.79 16.58 -3.18
N PRO A 106 8.29 17.17 -4.28
CA PRO A 106 9.59 16.82 -4.83
C PRO A 106 10.69 16.92 -3.77
N GLY A 107 11.55 15.90 -3.70
CA GLY A 107 12.65 15.86 -2.75
C GLY A 107 12.31 15.30 -1.37
N MET A 108 11.05 15.09 -1.04
CA MET A 108 10.67 14.39 0.18
C MET A 108 10.82 12.89 -0.01
N THR A 109 11.62 12.26 0.84
CA THR A 109 11.88 10.82 0.84
C THR A 109 11.45 10.19 2.16
N GLY A 110 11.38 8.84 2.21
CA GLY A 110 11.10 8.12 3.46
C GLY A 110 9.64 7.92 3.80
N LEU A 111 8.71 8.35 2.94
CA LEU A 111 7.27 8.14 3.13
C LEU A 111 6.73 6.98 2.29
N GLU A 112 7.59 6.07 1.90
CA GLU A 112 7.20 4.87 1.19
C GLU A 112 8.00 3.68 1.69
N LEU A 113 7.43 2.49 1.61
CA LEU A 113 8.07 1.26 2.06
C LEU A 113 7.95 0.17 0.99
N LEU A 114 9.09 -0.42 0.64
CA LEU A 114 9.14 -1.57 -0.24
C LEU A 114 8.95 -2.84 0.58
N MET A 115 7.99 -3.67 0.19
CA MET A 115 7.65 -4.92 0.87
C MET A 115 7.92 -6.11 -0.04
N ASP A 116 8.44 -7.19 0.51
CA ASP A 116 8.52 -8.47 -0.19
C ASP A 116 7.18 -9.19 -0.13
N VAL A 117 6.71 -9.64 -1.28
CA VAL A 117 5.55 -10.52 -1.36
C VAL A 117 6.03 -11.96 -1.36
N ARG A 118 5.61 -12.73 -0.36
CA ARG A 118 6.07 -14.09 -0.15
C ARG A 118 4.90 -15.04 0.05
N ALA A 119 5.03 -16.25 -0.49
CA ALA A 119 4.09 -17.33 -0.24
C ALA A 119 4.66 -18.27 0.83
N TYR A 120 3.80 -18.72 1.72
CA TYR A 120 4.12 -19.69 2.77
C TYR A 120 3.15 -20.86 2.69
N ARG A 121 3.62 -22.04 3.02
CA ARG A 121 2.75 -23.20 3.23
C ARG A 121 3.04 -23.84 4.57
N GLY A 122 2.05 -24.50 5.13
CA GLY A 122 2.22 -25.32 6.32
C GLY A 122 3.16 -26.50 6.04
N LYS A 123 3.82 -27.01 7.08
CA LYS A 123 4.59 -28.25 6.94
C LYS A 123 3.63 -29.37 6.59
N PRO A 124 3.95 -30.21 5.57
CA PRO A 124 3.09 -31.34 5.25
C PRO A 124 3.01 -32.28 6.45
N SER A 125 1.78 -32.66 6.85
CA SER A 125 1.61 -33.72 7.83
C SER A 125 1.90 -35.06 7.17
N THR A 126 2.43 -36.01 7.93
CA THR A 126 2.76 -37.36 7.43
C THR A 126 1.55 -38.14 6.91
N LYS A 127 0.32 -37.71 7.26
CA LYS A 127 -0.95 -38.33 6.79
C LYS A 127 -1.53 -37.67 5.55
N GLU A 128 -1.15 -36.46 5.26
CA GLU A 128 -1.57 -35.69 4.08
C GLU A 128 -0.35 -35.33 3.24
N ALA A 129 0.44 -36.31 2.87
CA ALA A 129 1.46 -36.12 1.84
C ALA A 129 0.74 -35.57 0.63
N SER A 130 0.83 -34.26 0.47
CA SER A 130 0.08 -33.40 -0.41
C SER A 130 0.17 -33.86 -1.85
N LYS A 131 -0.70 -34.77 -2.21
CA LYS A 131 -0.99 -35.13 -3.59
C LYS A 131 -2.22 -34.29 -3.95
N GLY A 132 -2.05 -33.23 -4.72
CA GLY A 132 -3.20 -32.49 -5.17
C GLY A 132 -2.90 -31.06 -5.59
N PRO A 133 -3.96 -30.22 -5.70
CA PRO A 133 -3.85 -28.85 -6.22
C PRO A 133 -2.86 -27.96 -5.44
N ALA A 134 -2.76 -28.14 -4.12
CA ALA A 134 -1.85 -27.36 -3.30
C ALA A 134 -0.37 -27.62 -3.63
N GLN A 135 0.00 -28.89 -3.85
CA GLN A 135 1.37 -29.24 -4.24
C GLN A 135 1.70 -28.76 -5.66
N ALA A 136 0.75 -28.89 -6.58
CA ALA A 136 0.92 -28.40 -7.95
C ALA A 136 1.09 -26.87 -7.98
N LEU A 137 0.28 -26.15 -7.20
CA LEU A 137 0.41 -24.71 -7.05
C LEU A 137 1.77 -24.33 -6.46
N TRP A 138 2.22 -25.04 -5.42
CA TRP A 138 3.51 -24.74 -4.80
C TRP A 138 4.67 -24.96 -5.77
N ALA A 139 4.67 -26.06 -6.52
CA ALA A 139 5.69 -26.33 -7.54
C ALA A 139 5.69 -25.25 -8.62
N PHE A 140 4.51 -24.80 -9.04
CA PHE A 140 4.38 -23.69 -9.99
C PHE A 140 4.99 -22.40 -9.43
N LEU A 141 4.71 -22.04 -8.18
CA LEU A 141 5.26 -20.84 -7.54
C LEU A 141 6.78 -20.90 -7.41
N GLU A 142 7.33 -22.06 -7.06
CA GLU A 142 8.78 -22.27 -6.99
C GLU A 142 9.44 -22.07 -8.35
N ALA A 143 8.84 -22.60 -9.41
CA ALA A 143 9.33 -22.44 -10.77
C ALA A 143 9.30 -20.99 -11.23
N GLN A 144 8.23 -20.25 -10.91
CA GLN A 144 8.11 -18.83 -11.23
C GLN A 144 9.16 -18.00 -10.47
N SER A 145 9.38 -18.31 -9.20
CA SER A 145 10.38 -17.61 -8.38
C SER A 145 11.80 -17.83 -8.88
N ALA A 146 12.12 -19.02 -9.37
CA ALA A 146 13.45 -19.35 -9.92
C ALA A 146 13.68 -18.69 -11.29
N ALA A 147 12.63 -18.39 -12.05
CA ALA A 147 12.70 -17.75 -13.36
C ALA A 147 12.77 -16.21 -13.31
N ALA A 148 12.53 -15.62 -12.13
CA ALA A 148 12.50 -14.17 -11.94
C ALA A 148 13.89 -13.59 -11.62
#